data_7294d944aae14c7e7b995b13ea3fbcd8
#
_entry.id   7294d944aae14c7e7b995b13ea3fbcd8
#
_cell.length_a   1.000
_cell.length_b   1.000
_cell.length_c   1.000
_cell.angle_alpha   90.00
_cell.angle_beta   90.00
_cell.angle_gamma   90.00
#
_symmetry.space_group_name_H-M   'P 1'
#
loop_
_entity.id
_entity.type
_entity.pdbx_description
1 polymer ?
#
loop_
_entity_poly.entity_id
_entity_poly.type
_entity_poly.pdbx_seq_one_letter_code
_entity_poly.pdbx_strand_id
1 'polypeptide(L)'
;MAPLFEIESLTHRYGSVLALDDLSLSLKPGAIGLVGQNGAGKSTLIKILLGLVRHTAGNVRVFGVDVIKNGVGLRGRIGYMPEREGVVPGLNGIEFVALAGELNGMPRKLALRRAHELLSQLGLEEARYRRLENYSAGMVQRIKLAATMVHDPDLLLLDEPT
;
A
#
# COMPACT_ATOMS: atom_id res chain seq x y z
N MET A 1 3.86 15.33 18.63
CA MET A 1 3.93 14.05 17.92
C MET A 1 4.77 14.25 16.68
N ALA A 2 5.72 13.36 16.42
CA ALA A 2 6.52 13.40 15.20
C ALA A 2 5.60 13.25 13.96
N PRO A 3 5.93 13.88 12.83
CA PRO A 3 5.16 13.73 11.61
C PRO A 3 5.23 12.30 11.08
N LEU A 4 4.15 11.87 10.43
CA LEU A 4 4.07 10.56 9.78
C LEU A 4 5.02 10.51 8.59
N PHE A 5 4.99 11.56 7.76
CA PHE A 5 5.97 11.81 6.72
C PHE A 5 6.25 13.30 6.54
N GLU A 6 7.48 13.56 6.11
CA GLU A 6 8.04 14.87 5.82
C GLU A 6 8.61 14.88 4.42
N ILE A 7 8.21 15.85 3.64
CA ILE A 7 8.63 16.04 2.26
C ILE A 7 9.14 17.47 2.14
N GLU A 8 10.36 17.63 1.66
CA GLU A 8 11.03 18.92 1.48
C GLU A 8 11.49 19.06 0.03
N SER A 9 10.92 20.03 -0.69
CA SER A 9 11.27 20.40 -2.07
C SER A 9 11.36 19.19 -3.01
N LEU A 10 10.40 18.26 -2.90
CA LEU A 10 10.37 17.05 -3.69
C LEU A 10 10.10 17.33 -5.15
N THR A 11 11.05 17.00 -6.01
CA THR A 11 10.90 17.04 -7.46
C THR A 11 11.18 15.68 -8.06
N HIS A 12 10.33 15.24 -8.99
CA HIS A 12 10.55 14.01 -9.74
C HIS A 12 10.19 14.16 -11.21
N ARG A 13 11.08 13.62 -12.07
CA ARG A 13 10.91 13.58 -13.52
C ARG A 13 11.02 12.15 -14.06
N TYR A 14 10.13 11.80 -14.97
CA TYR A 14 10.26 10.64 -15.85
C TYR A 14 10.77 11.11 -17.22
N GLY A 15 12.07 11.07 -17.44
CA GLY A 15 12.66 11.65 -18.63
C GLY A 15 12.37 13.16 -18.73
N SER A 16 11.65 13.58 -19.77
CA SER A 16 11.22 15.00 -19.95
C SER A 16 9.96 15.38 -19.18
N VAL A 17 9.19 14.40 -18.68
CA VAL A 17 7.92 14.65 -18.00
C VAL A 17 8.16 14.99 -16.53
N LEU A 18 7.75 16.19 -16.11
CA LEU A 18 7.76 16.61 -14.71
C LEU A 18 6.51 16.05 -14.01
N ALA A 19 6.72 15.07 -13.13
CA ALA A 19 5.63 14.42 -12.42
C ALA A 19 5.34 15.03 -11.05
N LEU A 20 6.35 15.56 -10.37
CA LEU A 20 6.24 16.32 -9.12
C LEU A 20 7.20 17.50 -9.19
N ASP A 21 6.74 18.67 -8.78
CA ASP A 21 7.48 19.95 -8.85
C ASP A 21 7.50 20.63 -7.47
N ASP A 22 8.66 20.71 -6.86
CA ASP A 22 8.94 21.40 -5.60
C ASP A 22 7.88 21.19 -4.48
N LEU A 23 7.39 19.96 -4.34
CA LEU A 23 6.40 19.63 -3.34
C LEU A 23 7.02 19.60 -1.94
N SER A 24 6.46 20.43 -1.03
CA SER A 24 6.83 20.39 0.39
C SER A 24 5.59 20.22 1.24
N LEU A 25 5.61 19.20 2.11
CA LEU A 25 4.51 18.97 3.04
C LEU A 25 4.96 18.11 4.23
N SER A 26 4.31 18.32 5.37
CA SER A 26 4.49 17.52 6.58
C SER A 26 3.12 17.09 7.09
N LEU A 27 2.91 15.78 7.26
CA LEU A 27 1.62 15.23 7.68
C LEU A 27 1.76 14.46 9.00
N LYS A 28 0.78 14.67 9.87
CA LYS A 28 0.62 13.94 11.13
C LYS A 28 -0.20 12.67 10.89
N PRO A 29 -0.13 11.67 11.79
CA PRO A 29 -1.01 10.49 11.72
C PRO A 29 -2.49 10.87 11.67
N GLY A 30 -3.24 10.19 10.82
CA GLY A 30 -4.68 10.40 10.61
C GLY A 30 -5.13 9.86 9.25
N ALA A 31 -6.42 10.00 8.97
CA ALA A 31 -6.96 9.69 7.64
C ALA A 31 -6.79 10.91 6.74
N ILE A 32 -6.08 10.74 5.62
CA ILE A 32 -5.70 11.82 4.71
C ILE A 32 -6.13 11.43 3.30
N GLY A 33 -6.89 12.29 2.65
CA GLY A 33 -7.28 12.15 1.25
C GLY A 33 -6.33 12.92 0.32
N LEU A 34 -5.75 12.23 -0.66
CA LEU A 34 -4.97 12.83 -1.73
C LEU A 34 -5.86 13.01 -2.97
N VAL A 35 -6.30 14.24 -3.21
CA VAL A 35 -7.22 14.57 -4.31
C VAL A 35 -6.48 15.30 -5.43
N GLY A 36 -6.79 14.97 -6.66
CA GLY A 36 -6.21 15.62 -7.85
C GLY A 36 -6.62 14.90 -9.13
N GLN A 37 -6.48 15.58 -10.26
CA GLN A 37 -6.78 15.01 -11.58
C GLN A 37 -5.88 13.79 -11.90
N ASN A 38 -6.30 13.01 -12.89
CA ASN A 38 -5.45 11.94 -13.42
C ASN A 38 -4.17 12.54 -14.00
N GLY A 39 -3.03 11.96 -13.68
CA GLY A 39 -1.72 12.50 -14.05
C GLY A 39 -1.14 13.55 -13.09
N ALA A 40 -1.86 13.97 -12.04
CA ALA A 40 -1.36 14.94 -11.05
C ALA A 40 -0.21 14.45 -10.15
N GLY A 41 0.36 13.27 -10.41
CA GLY A 41 1.50 12.75 -9.67
C GLY A 41 1.14 11.94 -8.41
N LYS A 42 -0.14 11.67 -8.11
CA LYS A 42 -0.58 10.93 -6.91
C LYS A 42 0.13 9.58 -6.75
N SER A 43 0.03 8.71 -7.75
CA SER A 43 0.67 7.40 -7.72
C SER A 43 2.20 7.48 -7.75
N THR A 44 2.77 8.54 -8.35
CA THR A 44 4.22 8.82 -8.29
C THR A 44 4.64 9.13 -6.86
N LEU A 45 3.90 9.98 -6.16
CA LEU A 45 4.16 10.30 -4.76
C LEU A 45 4.09 9.04 -3.89
N ILE A 46 3.05 8.22 -4.05
CA ILE A 46 2.91 6.94 -3.32
C ILE A 46 4.12 6.03 -3.57
N LYS A 47 4.55 5.87 -4.82
CA LYS A 47 5.72 5.05 -5.18
C LYS A 47 7.02 5.58 -4.57
N ILE A 48 7.19 6.90 -4.47
CA ILE A 48 8.34 7.52 -3.79
C ILE A 48 8.29 7.25 -2.29
N LEU A 49 7.13 7.43 -1.63
CA LEU A 49 6.95 7.13 -0.21
C LEU A 49 7.27 5.66 0.13
N LEU A 50 6.98 4.74 -0.79
CA LEU A 50 7.34 3.32 -0.69
C LEU A 50 8.83 3.04 -0.98
N GLY A 51 9.59 4.03 -1.43
CA GLY A 51 10.96 3.82 -1.88
C GLY A 51 11.08 2.93 -3.14
N LEU A 52 10.00 2.82 -3.94
CA LEU A 52 9.97 2.08 -5.21
C LEU A 52 10.52 2.92 -6.36
N VAL A 53 10.40 4.24 -6.26
CA VAL A 53 10.92 5.20 -7.23
C VAL A 53 11.82 6.17 -6.50
N ARG A 54 13.05 6.34 -7.03
CA ARG A 54 13.99 7.33 -6.50
C ARG A 54 13.63 8.70 -7.07
N HIS A 55 13.38 9.67 -6.21
CA HIS A 55 13.09 11.04 -6.62
C HIS A 55 14.34 11.74 -7.22
N THR A 56 14.11 12.78 -8.02
CA THR A 56 15.16 13.52 -8.72
C THR A 56 15.86 14.51 -7.78
N ALA A 57 15.10 15.22 -6.94
CA ALA A 57 15.60 16.19 -5.96
C ALA A 57 14.69 16.26 -4.74
N GLY A 58 15.18 16.86 -3.66
CA GLY A 58 14.47 17.02 -2.39
C GLY A 58 14.77 15.90 -1.38
N ASN A 59 14.04 15.92 -0.27
CA ASN A 59 14.15 14.93 0.81
C ASN A 59 12.79 14.36 1.15
N VAL A 60 12.72 13.05 1.39
CA VAL A 60 11.48 12.36 1.79
C VAL A 60 11.78 11.42 2.95
N ARG A 61 11.03 11.60 4.04
CA ARG A 61 11.11 10.73 5.22
C ARG A 61 9.73 10.20 5.56
N VAL A 62 9.67 8.93 5.92
CA VAL A 62 8.49 8.26 6.47
C VAL A 62 8.86 7.68 7.82
N PHE A 63 8.07 7.97 8.86
CA PHE A 63 8.39 7.62 10.25
C PHE A 63 9.78 8.14 10.69
N GLY A 64 10.20 9.31 10.17
CA GLY A 64 11.53 9.88 10.40
C GLY A 64 12.68 9.20 9.64
N VAL A 65 12.40 8.18 8.83
CA VAL A 65 13.38 7.39 8.07
C VAL A 65 13.39 7.84 6.61
N ASP A 66 14.57 8.10 6.07
CA ASP A 66 14.78 8.45 4.66
C ASP A 66 14.40 7.26 3.76
N VAL A 67 13.49 7.51 2.83
CA VAL A 67 12.92 6.45 1.96
C VAL A 67 13.94 5.84 0.99
N ILE A 68 15.00 6.59 0.63
CA ILE A 68 16.07 6.07 -0.25
C ILE A 68 17.01 5.15 0.51
N LYS A 69 17.36 5.52 1.75
CA LYS A 69 18.36 4.80 2.54
C LYS A 69 17.84 3.49 3.13
N ASN A 70 16.57 3.42 3.48
CA ASN A 70 15.99 2.27 4.16
C ASN A 70 14.58 1.88 3.64
N GLY A 71 14.36 1.95 2.34
CA GLY A 71 13.06 1.62 1.73
C GLY A 71 12.58 0.19 2.00
N VAL A 72 13.48 -0.78 2.12
CA VAL A 72 13.09 -2.18 2.42
C VAL A 72 12.50 -2.29 3.83
N GLY A 73 13.16 -1.71 4.84
CA GLY A 73 12.67 -1.71 6.23
C GLY A 73 11.35 -0.95 6.38
N LEU A 74 11.17 0.13 5.62
CA LEU A 74 9.93 0.90 5.61
C LEU A 74 8.76 0.10 5.04
N ARG A 75 8.95 -0.65 3.95
CA ARG A 75 7.87 -1.43 3.31
C ARG A 75 7.25 -2.47 4.23
N GLY A 76 8.03 -3.05 5.16
CA GLY A 76 7.48 -3.96 6.18
C GLY A 76 6.51 -3.30 7.17
N ARG A 77 6.47 -1.96 7.22
CA ARG A 77 5.58 -1.16 8.08
C ARG A 77 4.46 -0.46 7.28
N ILE A 78 4.43 -0.63 5.96
CA ILE A 78 3.49 0.04 5.07
C ILE A 78 2.67 -1.01 4.32
N GLY A 79 1.36 -0.91 4.40
CA GLY A 79 0.45 -1.64 3.51
C GLY A 79 0.19 -0.80 2.26
N TYR A 80 0.37 -1.38 1.09
CA TYR A 80 0.09 -0.71 -0.17
C TYR A 80 -0.95 -1.47 -1.00
N MET A 81 -2.00 -0.76 -1.38
CA MET A 81 -3.04 -1.25 -2.27
C MET A 81 -3.00 -0.47 -3.59
N PRO A 82 -2.48 -1.06 -4.67
CA PRO A 82 -2.42 -0.41 -5.98
C PRO A 82 -3.79 -0.37 -6.68
N GLU A 83 -4.00 0.62 -7.55
CA GLU A 83 -5.22 0.78 -8.36
C GLU A 83 -5.52 -0.48 -9.19
N ARG A 84 -4.58 -0.91 -10.02
CA ARG A 84 -4.82 -1.89 -11.11
C ARG A 84 -4.30 -3.29 -10.88
N GLU A 85 -3.44 -3.49 -9.91
CA GLU A 85 -2.89 -4.83 -9.66
C GLU A 85 -3.98 -5.74 -9.13
N GLY A 86 -4.13 -6.86 -9.79
CA GLY A 86 -5.14 -7.85 -9.51
C GLY A 86 -4.74 -8.82 -8.42
N VAL A 87 -5.58 -9.80 -8.25
CA VAL A 87 -5.35 -10.96 -7.39
C VAL A 87 -4.54 -12.01 -8.14
N VAL A 88 -3.86 -12.88 -7.41
CA VAL A 88 -3.09 -14.00 -7.99
C VAL A 88 -4.06 -15.10 -8.45
N PRO A 89 -4.10 -15.45 -9.75
CA PRO A 89 -4.96 -16.50 -10.25
C PRO A 89 -4.66 -17.86 -9.60
N GLY A 90 -5.68 -18.70 -9.48
CA GLY A 90 -5.54 -20.04 -8.93
C GLY A 90 -5.58 -20.12 -7.40
N LEU A 91 -5.54 -19.01 -6.68
CA LEU A 91 -5.69 -18.97 -5.23
C LEU A 91 -7.16 -18.75 -4.81
N ASN A 92 -7.50 -19.20 -3.62
CA ASN A 92 -8.71 -18.77 -2.94
C ASN A 92 -8.41 -17.56 -2.01
N GLY A 93 -9.46 -16.99 -1.41
CA GLY A 93 -9.32 -15.79 -0.59
C GLY A 93 -8.34 -15.93 0.58
N ILE A 94 -8.40 -17.04 1.31
CA ILE A 94 -7.49 -17.29 2.45
C ILE A 94 -6.05 -17.46 1.98
N GLU A 95 -5.84 -18.24 0.92
CA GLU A 95 -4.50 -18.47 0.37
C GLU A 95 -3.86 -17.16 -0.08
N PHE A 96 -4.63 -16.29 -0.73
CA PHE A 96 -4.12 -15.01 -1.21
C PHE A 96 -3.71 -14.07 -0.06
N VAL A 97 -4.58 -13.90 0.95
CA VAL A 97 -4.28 -13.03 2.10
C VAL A 97 -3.15 -13.61 2.95
N ALA A 98 -3.12 -14.93 3.16
CA ALA A 98 -2.05 -15.57 3.90
C ALA A 98 -0.71 -15.45 3.15
N LEU A 99 -0.70 -15.62 1.83
CA LEU A 99 0.50 -15.43 0.99
C LEU A 99 1.05 -13.99 1.15
N ALA A 100 0.18 -12.97 1.13
CA ALA A 100 0.61 -11.60 1.37
C ALA A 100 1.28 -11.43 2.75
N GLY A 101 0.75 -12.07 3.78
CA GLY A 101 1.37 -12.09 5.11
C GLY A 101 2.73 -12.79 5.11
N GLU A 102 2.84 -13.95 4.48
CA GLU A 102 4.09 -14.70 4.37
C GLU A 102 5.17 -13.91 3.61
N LEU A 103 4.80 -13.20 2.54
CA LEU A 103 5.71 -12.32 1.79
C LEU A 103 6.20 -11.12 2.62
N ASN A 104 5.42 -10.70 3.61
CA ASN A 104 5.83 -9.69 4.60
C ASN A 104 6.54 -10.29 5.83
N GLY A 105 6.97 -11.56 5.76
CA GLY A 105 7.77 -12.21 6.80
C GLY A 105 6.96 -12.85 7.95
N MET A 106 5.64 -12.93 7.84
CA MET A 106 4.83 -13.59 8.86
C MET A 106 5.00 -15.11 8.79
N PRO A 107 5.08 -15.80 9.95
CA PRO A 107 4.97 -17.25 9.97
C PRO A 107 3.61 -17.70 9.38
N ARG A 108 3.60 -18.73 8.54
CA ARG A 108 2.41 -19.24 7.84
C ARG A 108 1.20 -19.43 8.75
N LYS A 109 1.39 -20.01 9.92
CA LYS A 109 0.30 -20.23 10.90
C LYS A 109 -0.34 -18.92 11.35
N LEU A 110 0.47 -17.87 11.56
CA LEU A 110 -0.01 -16.56 11.94
C LEU A 110 -0.71 -15.86 10.77
N ALA A 111 -0.12 -15.92 9.57
CA ALA A 111 -0.70 -15.35 8.36
C ALA A 111 -2.09 -15.94 8.05
N LEU A 112 -2.26 -17.27 8.17
CA LEU A 112 -3.54 -17.93 8.01
C LEU A 112 -4.58 -17.46 9.05
N ARG A 113 -4.19 -17.37 10.33
CA ARG A 113 -5.10 -16.87 11.37
C ARG A 113 -5.56 -15.44 11.08
N ARG A 114 -4.63 -14.54 10.76
CA ARG A 114 -4.94 -13.15 10.42
C ARG A 114 -5.79 -13.05 9.15
N ALA A 115 -5.55 -13.91 8.17
CA ALA A 115 -6.38 -13.98 6.96
C ALA A 115 -7.84 -14.32 7.30
N HIS A 116 -8.08 -15.31 8.15
CA HIS A 116 -9.43 -15.64 8.61
C HIS A 116 -10.11 -14.47 9.33
N GLU A 117 -9.41 -13.81 10.24
CA GLU A 117 -9.92 -12.66 11.00
C GLU A 117 -10.33 -11.51 10.06
N LEU A 118 -9.43 -11.10 9.16
CA LEU A 118 -9.67 -9.99 8.23
C LEU A 118 -10.78 -10.29 7.22
N LEU A 119 -10.83 -11.50 6.69
CA LEU A 119 -11.88 -11.88 5.74
C LEU A 119 -13.26 -11.88 6.41
N SER A 120 -13.36 -12.28 7.67
CA SER A 120 -14.59 -12.19 8.42
C SER A 120 -14.98 -10.72 8.66
N GLN A 121 -14.04 -9.86 9.11
CA GLN A 121 -14.28 -8.43 9.32
C GLN A 121 -14.71 -7.68 8.06
N LEU A 122 -14.21 -8.09 6.89
CA LEU A 122 -14.53 -7.48 5.60
C LEU A 122 -15.74 -8.12 4.88
N GLY A 123 -16.48 -8.99 5.57
CA GLY A 123 -17.69 -9.62 5.02
C GLY A 123 -17.40 -10.59 3.85
N LEU A 124 -16.26 -11.26 3.89
CA LEU A 124 -15.86 -12.28 2.91
C LEU A 124 -15.82 -13.70 3.53
N GLU A 125 -16.44 -13.89 4.68
CA GLU A 125 -16.39 -15.13 5.43
C GLU A 125 -16.85 -16.35 4.63
N GLU A 126 -18.00 -16.27 3.94
CA GLU A 126 -18.52 -17.37 3.12
C GLU A 126 -17.74 -17.57 1.81
N ALA A 127 -17.12 -16.48 1.31
CA ALA A 127 -16.41 -16.49 0.03
C ALA A 127 -14.94 -16.88 0.16
N ARG A 128 -14.39 -16.96 1.37
CA ARG A 128 -12.94 -17.11 1.63
C ARG A 128 -12.30 -18.34 1.01
N TYR A 129 -13.07 -19.41 0.77
CA TYR A 129 -12.59 -20.64 0.12
C TYR A 129 -12.91 -20.69 -1.38
N ARG A 130 -13.63 -19.71 -1.91
CA ARG A 130 -13.94 -19.59 -3.33
C ARG A 130 -12.71 -19.09 -4.09
N ARG A 131 -12.52 -19.57 -5.31
CA ARG A 131 -11.48 -19.08 -6.21
C ARG A 131 -11.66 -17.58 -6.51
N LEU A 132 -10.55 -16.84 -6.58
CA LEU A 132 -10.56 -15.38 -6.76
C LEU A 132 -11.13 -14.95 -8.11
N GLU A 133 -11.01 -15.80 -9.13
CA GLU A 133 -11.60 -15.56 -10.46
C GLU A 133 -13.13 -15.45 -10.41
N ASN A 134 -13.74 -15.98 -9.37
CA ASN A 134 -15.19 -15.94 -9.15
C ASN A 134 -15.63 -14.82 -8.20
N TYR A 135 -14.73 -13.87 -7.87
CA TYR A 135 -15.07 -12.73 -7.04
C TYR A 135 -15.67 -11.61 -7.87
N SER A 136 -16.69 -10.92 -7.33
CA SER A 136 -17.16 -9.65 -7.89
C SER A 136 -16.10 -8.54 -7.70
N ALA A 137 -16.21 -7.44 -8.45
CA ALA A 137 -15.29 -6.31 -8.33
C ALA A 137 -15.19 -5.80 -6.88
N GLY A 138 -16.33 -5.67 -6.18
CA GLY A 138 -16.32 -5.25 -4.78
C GLY A 138 -15.69 -6.29 -3.83
N MET A 139 -15.77 -7.59 -4.13
CA MET A 139 -15.06 -8.63 -3.38
C MET A 139 -13.56 -8.56 -3.66
N VAL A 140 -13.15 -8.27 -4.89
CA VAL A 140 -11.74 -8.07 -5.26
C VAL A 140 -11.15 -6.89 -4.49
N GLN A 141 -11.84 -5.78 -4.38
CA GLN A 141 -11.36 -4.64 -3.60
C GLN A 141 -11.22 -4.99 -2.11
N ARG A 142 -12.19 -5.68 -1.53
CA ARG A 142 -12.13 -6.09 -0.12
C ARG A 142 -11.02 -7.11 0.15
N ILE A 143 -10.76 -8.05 -0.75
CA ILE A 143 -9.67 -9.01 -0.59
C ILE A 143 -8.28 -8.35 -0.75
N LYS A 144 -8.14 -7.39 -1.65
CA LYS A 144 -6.94 -6.56 -1.79
C LYS A 144 -6.67 -5.78 -0.50
N LEU A 145 -7.71 -5.17 0.08
CA LEU A 145 -7.59 -4.47 1.36
C LEU A 145 -7.16 -5.44 2.48
N ALA A 146 -7.75 -6.63 2.57
CA ALA A 146 -7.34 -7.65 3.53
C ALA A 146 -5.85 -8.00 3.40
N ALA A 147 -5.38 -8.25 2.16
CA ALA A 147 -3.99 -8.55 1.88
C ALA A 147 -3.03 -7.41 2.25
N THR A 148 -3.50 -6.16 2.06
CA THR A 148 -2.75 -4.96 2.43
C THR A 148 -2.59 -4.79 3.95
N MET A 149 -3.56 -5.27 4.73
CA MET A 149 -3.62 -5.11 6.19
C MET A 149 -3.09 -6.31 6.97
N VAL A 150 -2.82 -7.45 6.34
CA VAL A 150 -2.57 -8.73 7.01
C VAL A 150 -1.37 -8.70 7.96
N HIS A 151 -0.33 -7.96 7.64
CA HIS A 151 0.90 -7.82 8.42
C HIS A 151 0.86 -6.70 9.47
N ASP A 152 -0.34 -6.12 9.71
CA ASP A 152 -0.58 -5.06 10.70
C ASP A 152 0.30 -3.80 10.50
N PRO A 153 0.22 -3.15 9.33
CA PRO A 153 1.07 -2.02 8.99
C PRO A 153 0.75 -0.77 9.80
N ASP A 154 1.77 0.06 10.05
CA ASP A 154 1.63 1.37 10.71
C ASP A 154 1.02 2.44 9.79
N LEU A 155 1.09 2.23 8.47
CA LEU A 155 0.58 3.13 7.43
C LEU A 155 -0.07 2.35 6.30
N LEU A 156 -1.26 2.77 5.89
CA LEU A 156 -1.93 2.29 4.68
C LEU A 156 -1.84 3.35 3.58
N LEU A 157 -1.33 2.98 2.43
CA LEU A 157 -1.35 3.76 1.19
C LEU A 157 -2.30 3.07 0.20
N LEU A 158 -3.43 3.70 -0.07
CA LEU A 158 -4.48 3.16 -0.92
C LEU A 158 -4.58 4.03 -2.19
N ASP A 159 -4.34 3.44 -3.35
CA ASP A 159 -4.40 4.12 -4.65
C ASP A 159 -5.71 3.72 -5.33
N GLU A 160 -6.66 4.65 -5.43
CA GLU A 160 -8.03 4.47 -5.98
C GLU A 160 -8.74 3.24 -5.34
N PRO A 161 -9.05 3.26 -4.03
CA PRO A 161 -9.57 2.08 -3.32
C PRO A 161 -11.04 1.74 -3.61
N THR A 162 -11.74 2.51 -4.46
CA THR A 162 -13.18 2.36 -4.79
C THR A 162 -13.42 1.86 -6.20
#